data_f41170d41556aae6903321d6ba2f54be
#
_entry.id   f41170d41556aae6903321d6ba2f54be
#
_cell.length_a   1.000
_cell.length_b   1.000
_cell.length_c   1.000
_cell.angle_alpha   90.00
_cell.angle_beta   90.00
_cell.angle_gamma   90.00
#
_symmetry.space_group_name_H-M   'P 1'
#
loop_
_entity.id
_entity.type
_entity.pdbx_description
1 polymer ?
#
loop_
_entity_poly.entity_id
_entity_poly.type
_entity_poly.pdbx_seq_one_letter_code
_entity_poly.pdbx_strand_id
1 'polypeptide(L)'
;MKNINSKISIGVSFILGSGAGWIAKGNHLDYLFSHYVPALVTLIAAFYGAKFAFSFQENKEKQEQKNKNVVSGNLAIFKLITMINALLSYQRQIIEPVRNKPTAFLEMTPTLKQMKDNISIDIDSLAFLLGTDDRNLIGELSVEESRYEAAIAAINDRSEVHRHEAQPTLDASKIKNGGDYSHEEIKDALGERLFLTLHQATDQVIYSVDTTIESLKDIANKLTKSLKKQFPSETILAVGMPED
;
A
#
# COMPACT_ATOMS: atom_id res chain seq x y z
N MET A 1 0.88 16.53 -31.18
CA MET A 1 2.24 16.96 -31.66
C MET A 1 2.35 17.21 -33.16
N LYS A 2 1.56 16.64 -34.06
CA LYS A 2 1.66 16.87 -35.53
C LYS A 2 1.34 18.31 -36.01
N ASN A 3 0.54 19.09 -35.28
CA ASN A 3 0.05 20.40 -35.76
C ASN A 3 0.97 21.60 -35.45
N ILE A 4 1.93 21.47 -34.52
CA ILE A 4 2.86 22.55 -34.16
C ILE A 4 4.00 22.64 -35.17
N ASN A 5 4.48 21.50 -35.65
CA ASN A 5 5.57 21.45 -36.63
C ASN A 5 5.16 22.08 -37.97
N SER A 6 3.88 21.97 -38.39
CA SER A 6 3.35 22.58 -39.61
C SER A 6 3.31 24.10 -39.55
N LYS A 7 2.90 24.69 -38.42
CA LYS A 7 2.83 26.16 -38.25
C LYS A 7 4.20 26.83 -38.15
N ILE A 8 5.18 26.13 -37.56
CA ILE A 8 6.57 26.61 -37.47
C ILE A 8 7.23 26.57 -38.84
N SER A 9 6.96 25.50 -39.64
CA SER A 9 7.47 25.38 -41.02
C SER A 9 6.96 26.53 -41.93
N ILE A 10 5.67 26.87 -41.80
CA ILE A 10 5.07 28.00 -42.59
C ILE A 10 5.68 29.33 -42.19
N GLY A 11 5.90 29.61 -40.90
CA GLY A 11 6.50 30.85 -40.42
C GLY A 11 7.95 31.03 -40.90
N VAL A 12 8.74 29.94 -40.85
CA VAL A 12 10.14 30.00 -41.34
C VAL A 12 10.20 30.16 -42.86
N SER A 13 9.29 29.51 -43.60
CA SER A 13 9.22 29.64 -45.06
C SER A 13 8.82 31.06 -45.49
N PHE A 14 7.93 31.73 -44.74
CA PHE A 14 7.49 33.10 -45.03
C PHE A 14 8.63 34.11 -44.80
N ILE A 15 9.43 33.95 -43.73
CA ILE A 15 10.57 34.82 -43.43
C ILE A 15 11.69 34.65 -44.46
N LEU A 16 11.97 33.41 -44.88
CA LEU A 16 12.96 33.13 -45.92
C LEU A 16 12.53 33.61 -47.31
N GLY A 17 11.24 33.49 -47.63
CA GLY A 17 10.69 33.90 -48.92
C GLY A 17 10.66 35.44 -49.09
N SER A 18 10.32 36.19 -48.02
CA SER A 18 10.34 37.65 -48.07
C SER A 18 11.76 38.23 -48.12
N GLY A 19 12.75 37.58 -47.48
CA GLY A 19 14.17 37.96 -47.55
C GLY A 19 14.77 37.77 -48.94
N ALA A 20 14.41 36.69 -49.65
CA ALA A 20 14.94 36.41 -50.99
C ALA A 20 14.49 37.42 -52.05
N GLY A 21 13.26 37.99 -51.96
CA GLY A 21 12.77 39.00 -52.89
C GLY A 21 13.48 40.38 -52.76
N TRP A 22 14.06 40.67 -51.60
CA TRP A 22 14.76 41.95 -51.33
C TRP A 22 16.21 41.90 -51.74
N ILE A 23 16.88 40.75 -51.78
CA ILE A 23 18.27 40.53 -52.17
C ILE A 23 18.49 40.85 -53.65
N ALA A 24 17.46 40.73 -54.50
CA ALA A 24 17.55 40.94 -55.94
C ALA A 24 17.77 42.40 -56.38
N LYS A 25 17.78 43.37 -55.46
CA LYS A 25 17.83 44.80 -55.79
C LYS A 25 19.01 45.56 -55.17
N GLY A 26 20.24 45.03 -55.30
CA GLY A 26 21.49 45.76 -55.13
C GLY A 26 21.92 46.18 -53.71
N ASN A 27 23.18 46.03 -53.35
CA ASN A 27 23.98 46.58 -52.21
C ASN A 27 23.45 46.56 -50.77
N HIS A 28 22.46 45.76 -50.41
CA HIS A 28 21.94 45.62 -49.05
C HIS A 28 22.39 44.35 -48.32
N LEU A 29 23.32 43.58 -48.89
CA LEU A 29 23.80 42.32 -48.26
C LEU A 29 24.46 42.58 -46.89
N ASP A 30 25.26 43.65 -46.76
CA ASP A 30 25.91 43.96 -45.48
C ASP A 30 24.90 44.38 -44.38
N TYR A 31 23.84 45.09 -44.78
CA TYR A 31 22.76 45.46 -43.84
C TYR A 31 21.96 44.23 -43.41
N LEU A 32 21.68 43.30 -44.32
CA LEU A 32 21.03 42.04 -43.99
C LEU A 32 21.86 41.17 -43.05
N PHE A 33 23.14 41.01 -43.34
CA PHE A 33 24.04 40.22 -42.49
C PHE A 33 24.27 40.83 -41.12
N SER A 34 24.38 42.17 -41.03
CA SER A 34 24.63 42.82 -39.75
C SER A 34 23.41 42.87 -38.79
N HIS A 35 22.17 42.86 -39.32
CA HIS A 35 20.97 43.01 -38.50
C HIS A 35 20.08 41.76 -38.41
N TYR A 36 19.90 41.04 -39.52
CA TYR A 36 18.97 39.90 -39.54
C TYR A 36 19.63 38.58 -39.11
N VAL A 37 20.92 38.36 -39.42
CA VAL A 37 21.58 37.15 -38.99
C VAL A 37 21.70 37.05 -37.45
N PRO A 38 22.14 38.08 -36.74
CA PRO A 38 22.15 38.06 -35.28
C PRO A 38 20.76 37.84 -34.66
N ALA A 39 19.72 38.50 -35.22
CA ALA A 39 18.36 38.35 -34.77
C ALA A 39 17.85 36.91 -34.97
N LEU A 40 18.14 36.28 -36.10
CA LEU A 40 17.79 34.90 -36.39
C LEU A 40 18.51 33.92 -35.46
N VAL A 41 19.82 34.13 -35.25
CA VAL A 41 20.61 33.31 -34.33
C VAL A 41 20.07 33.44 -32.91
N THR A 42 19.72 34.62 -32.45
CA THR A 42 19.13 34.87 -31.15
C THR A 42 17.77 34.14 -31.02
N LEU A 43 16.92 34.23 -32.04
CA LEU A 43 15.63 33.53 -32.05
C LEU A 43 15.80 31.98 -31.99
N ILE A 44 16.74 31.43 -32.76
CA ILE A 44 17.08 30.01 -32.75
C ILE A 44 17.61 29.62 -31.37
N ALA A 45 18.56 30.39 -30.83
CA ALA A 45 19.10 30.11 -29.50
C ALA A 45 18.03 30.13 -28.39
N ALA A 46 17.13 31.13 -28.42
CA ALA A 46 16.01 31.23 -27.51
C ALA A 46 15.04 30.04 -27.62
N PHE A 47 14.72 29.61 -28.87
CA PHE A 47 13.86 28.46 -29.12
C PHE A 47 14.46 27.17 -28.58
N TYR A 48 15.73 26.92 -28.87
CA TYR A 48 16.40 25.71 -28.35
C TYR A 48 16.60 25.76 -26.84
N GLY A 49 16.93 26.93 -26.28
CA GLY A 49 17.02 27.15 -24.85
C GLY A 49 15.71 26.82 -24.13
N ALA A 50 14.59 27.35 -24.65
CA ALA A 50 13.28 27.02 -24.11
C ALA A 50 12.94 25.52 -24.23
N LYS A 51 13.21 24.90 -25.40
CA LYS A 51 12.97 23.49 -25.62
C LYS A 51 13.77 22.60 -24.64
N PHE A 52 15.04 22.91 -24.42
CA PHE A 52 15.87 22.17 -23.45
C PHE A 52 15.38 22.38 -22.02
N ALA A 53 14.99 23.61 -21.65
CA ALA A 53 14.43 23.89 -20.32
C ALA A 53 13.14 23.10 -20.07
N PHE A 54 12.21 23.05 -21.03
CA PHE A 54 10.98 22.27 -20.92
C PHE A 54 11.26 20.76 -20.85
N SER A 55 12.17 20.26 -21.69
CA SER A 55 12.54 18.83 -21.65
C SER A 55 13.19 18.44 -20.31
N PHE A 56 14.06 19.29 -19.79
CA PHE A 56 14.67 19.07 -18.48
C PHE A 56 13.63 19.07 -17.35
N GLN A 57 12.71 20.05 -17.37
CA GLN A 57 11.63 20.15 -16.39
C GLN A 57 10.71 18.90 -16.44
N GLU A 58 10.30 18.48 -17.64
CA GLU A 58 9.47 17.30 -17.83
C GLU A 58 10.15 16.02 -17.29
N ASN A 59 11.45 15.87 -17.57
CA ASN A 59 12.21 14.72 -17.08
C ASN A 59 12.34 14.74 -15.55
N LYS A 60 12.54 15.91 -14.96
CA LYS A 60 12.59 16.08 -13.51
C LYS A 60 11.25 15.71 -12.87
N GLU A 61 10.14 16.21 -13.40
CA GLU A 61 8.79 15.90 -12.91
C GLU A 61 8.47 14.39 -12.99
N LYS A 62 8.82 13.76 -14.11
CA LYS A 62 8.68 12.30 -14.27
C LYS A 62 9.48 11.52 -13.23
N GLN A 63 10.73 11.95 -12.96
CA GLN A 63 11.56 11.29 -11.96
C GLN A 63 11.02 11.48 -10.55
N GLU A 64 10.56 12.69 -10.21
CA GLU A 64 9.92 12.97 -8.92
C GLU A 64 8.65 12.16 -8.72
N GLN A 65 7.80 12.07 -9.76
CA GLN A 65 6.60 11.25 -9.70
C GLN A 65 6.91 9.77 -9.55
N LYS A 66 7.91 9.26 -10.28
CA LYS A 66 8.39 7.88 -10.14
C LYS A 66 8.86 7.62 -8.71
N ASN A 67 9.66 8.50 -8.14
CA ASN A 67 10.16 8.36 -6.77
C ASN A 67 9.01 8.36 -5.75
N LYS A 68 8.03 9.24 -5.90
CA LYS A 68 6.82 9.24 -5.05
C LYS A 68 6.08 7.91 -5.12
N ASN A 69 5.86 7.38 -6.32
CA ASN A 69 5.16 6.11 -6.51
C ASN A 69 5.92 4.93 -5.85
N VAL A 70 7.25 4.88 -6.00
CA VAL A 70 8.09 3.87 -5.35
C VAL A 70 8.02 3.96 -3.82
N VAL A 71 8.12 5.16 -3.28
CA VAL A 71 8.00 5.39 -1.82
C VAL A 71 6.63 4.96 -1.32
N SER A 72 5.55 5.36 -1.98
CA SER A 72 4.18 4.96 -1.61
C SER A 72 3.98 3.46 -1.65
N GLY A 73 4.49 2.79 -2.70
CA GLY A 73 4.45 1.33 -2.81
C GLY A 73 5.21 0.63 -1.69
N ASN A 74 6.42 1.09 -1.37
CA ASN A 74 7.21 0.54 -0.27
C ASN A 74 6.56 0.77 1.10
N LEU A 75 5.93 1.93 1.32
CA LEU A 75 5.17 2.20 2.55
C LEU A 75 3.97 1.26 2.69
N ALA A 76 3.25 0.98 1.62
CA ALA A 76 2.15 0.02 1.64
C ALA A 76 2.64 -1.40 1.99
N ILE A 77 3.74 -1.87 1.39
CA ILE A 77 4.36 -3.16 1.75
C ILE A 77 4.78 -3.16 3.23
N PHE A 78 5.40 -2.09 3.72
CA PHE A 78 5.80 -1.97 5.11
C PHE A 78 4.60 -2.07 6.08
N LYS A 79 3.46 -1.45 5.73
CA LYS A 79 2.22 -1.55 6.51
C LYS A 79 1.69 -2.98 6.54
N LEU A 80 1.67 -3.67 5.39
CA LEU A 80 1.29 -5.09 5.31
C LEU A 80 2.20 -5.97 6.18
N ILE A 81 3.51 -5.78 6.13
CA ILE A 81 4.46 -6.49 7.00
C ILE A 81 4.16 -6.23 8.48
N THR A 82 3.82 -5.01 8.84
CA THR A 82 3.47 -4.65 10.23
C THR A 82 2.20 -5.36 10.69
N MET A 83 1.15 -5.43 9.84
CA MET A 83 -0.08 -6.18 10.11
C MET A 83 0.21 -7.67 10.29
N ILE A 84 0.99 -8.26 9.37
CA ILE A 84 1.40 -9.68 9.44
C ILE A 84 2.12 -9.95 10.76
N ASN A 85 3.11 -9.13 11.12
CA ASN A 85 3.91 -9.33 12.34
C ASN A 85 3.07 -9.21 13.61
N ALA A 86 2.09 -8.31 13.65
CA ALA A 86 1.17 -8.17 14.78
C ALA A 86 0.35 -9.46 14.98
N LEU A 87 -0.22 -10.00 13.91
CA LEU A 87 -1.00 -11.23 13.97
C LEU A 87 -0.12 -12.48 14.24
N LEU A 88 1.06 -12.57 13.64
CA LEU A 88 2.02 -13.64 13.92
C LEU A 88 2.46 -13.66 15.39
N SER A 89 2.69 -12.48 15.97
CA SER A 89 3.03 -12.38 17.39
C SER A 89 1.90 -12.89 18.27
N TYR A 90 0.65 -12.50 17.96
CA TYR A 90 -0.52 -13.01 18.67
C TYR A 90 -0.70 -14.52 18.49
N GLN A 91 -0.57 -15.01 17.26
CA GLN A 91 -0.66 -16.44 16.95
C GLN A 91 0.35 -17.24 17.78
N ARG A 92 1.63 -16.86 17.74
CA ARG A 92 2.71 -17.60 18.43
C ARG A 92 2.60 -17.55 19.95
N GLN A 93 2.21 -16.40 20.50
CA GLN A 93 2.20 -16.21 21.96
C GLN A 93 0.92 -16.67 22.64
N ILE A 94 -0.22 -16.56 21.94
CA ILE A 94 -1.53 -16.75 22.55
C ILE A 94 -2.24 -17.98 21.99
N ILE A 95 -2.23 -18.16 20.67
CA ILE A 95 -2.97 -19.26 20.02
C ILE A 95 -2.21 -20.59 20.09
N GLU A 96 -0.95 -20.62 19.63
CA GLU A 96 -0.18 -21.87 19.49
C GLU A 96 -0.05 -22.67 20.80
N PRO A 97 0.15 -22.07 21.98
CA PRO A 97 0.26 -22.83 23.24
C PRO A 97 -1.00 -23.61 23.59
N VAL A 98 -2.16 -23.23 23.04
CA VAL A 98 -3.46 -23.82 23.40
C VAL A 98 -4.24 -24.39 22.21
N ARG A 99 -3.78 -24.19 20.99
CA ARG A 99 -4.49 -24.52 19.73
C ARG A 99 -5.15 -25.89 19.71
N ASN A 100 -4.45 -26.89 20.17
CA ASN A 100 -4.90 -28.30 20.11
C ASN A 100 -5.51 -28.81 21.43
N LYS A 101 -5.75 -27.91 22.40
CA LYS A 101 -6.34 -28.30 23.67
C LYS A 101 -7.86 -28.24 23.64
N PRO A 102 -8.58 -29.23 24.16
CA PRO A 102 -10.03 -29.15 24.30
C PRO A 102 -10.50 -27.95 25.13
N THR A 103 -9.62 -27.46 25.99
CA THR A 103 -9.83 -26.34 26.90
C THR A 103 -9.31 -25.00 26.36
N ALA A 104 -8.95 -24.92 25.05
CA ALA A 104 -8.42 -23.71 24.42
C ALA A 104 -9.30 -22.46 24.68
N PHE A 105 -10.62 -22.61 24.71
CA PHE A 105 -11.57 -21.53 24.96
C PHE A 105 -11.41 -20.90 26.34
N LEU A 106 -10.90 -21.63 27.33
CA LEU A 106 -10.58 -21.12 28.68
C LEU A 106 -9.12 -20.71 28.83
N GLU A 107 -8.20 -21.53 28.30
CA GLU A 107 -6.77 -21.34 28.50
C GLU A 107 -6.16 -20.26 27.62
N MET A 108 -6.80 -19.89 26.50
CA MET A 108 -6.36 -18.78 25.67
C MET A 108 -6.44 -17.49 26.49
N THR A 109 -5.27 -16.96 26.85
CA THR A 109 -5.15 -15.79 27.72
C THR A 109 -5.82 -14.57 27.09
N PRO A 110 -6.73 -13.87 27.81
CA PRO A 110 -7.31 -12.64 27.29
C PRO A 110 -6.25 -11.53 27.25
N THR A 111 -6.15 -10.85 26.14
CA THR A 111 -5.26 -9.71 25.97
C THR A 111 -5.94 -8.41 26.39
N LEU A 112 -5.15 -7.41 26.78
CA LEU A 112 -5.65 -6.04 26.88
C LEU A 112 -6.10 -5.61 25.49
N LYS A 113 -7.07 -4.69 25.43
CA LYS A 113 -7.58 -4.15 24.17
C LYS A 113 -6.39 -3.76 23.30
N GLN A 114 -6.24 -4.47 22.18
CA GLN A 114 -5.27 -4.09 21.19
C GLN A 114 -5.64 -2.69 20.73
N MET A 115 -4.78 -1.73 20.98
CA MET A 115 -4.98 -0.41 20.37
C MET A 115 -5.08 -0.64 18.86
N LYS A 116 -6.09 -0.05 18.23
CA LYS A 116 -6.03 0.22 16.80
C LYS A 116 -4.88 1.22 16.63
N ASP A 117 -3.64 0.72 16.58
CA ASP A 117 -2.63 1.48 15.90
C ASP A 117 -3.21 1.67 14.51
N ASN A 118 -3.39 2.91 14.09
CA ASN A 118 -3.94 3.25 12.78
C ASN A 118 -2.96 2.76 11.69
N ILE A 119 -2.85 1.43 11.59
CA ILE A 119 -2.11 0.79 10.52
C ILE A 119 -3.05 0.82 9.32
N SER A 120 -3.16 1.97 8.68
CA SER A 120 -3.93 2.10 7.45
C SER A 120 -3.00 2.24 6.25
N ILE A 121 -3.44 1.71 5.12
CA ILE A 121 -2.76 1.83 3.83
C ILE A 121 -3.31 3.08 3.16
N ASP A 122 -2.43 4.02 2.78
CA ASP A 122 -2.83 5.19 2.00
C ASP A 122 -3.11 4.76 0.55
N ILE A 123 -4.35 4.35 0.30
CA ILE A 123 -4.83 3.87 -0.99
C ILE A 123 -4.71 4.97 -2.07
N ASP A 124 -4.94 6.23 -1.71
CA ASP A 124 -4.87 7.34 -2.67
C ASP A 124 -3.46 7.50 -3.23
N SER A 125 -2.45 7.30 -2.40
CA SER A 125 -1.04 7.34 -2.84
C SER A 125 -0.66 6.23 -3.82
N LEU A 126 -1.47 5.17 -3.91
CA LEU A 126 -1.30 4.03 -4.83
C LEU A 126 -2.12 4.17 -6.12
N ALA A 127 -2.81 5.31 -6.35
CA ALA A 127 -3.66 5.54 -7.52
C ALA A 127 -2.93 5.31 -8.86
N PHE A 128 -1.59 5.38 -8.90
CA PHE A 128 -0.80 5.06 -10.09
C PHE A 128 -0.98 3.61 -10.58
N LEU A 129 -1.38 2.68 -9.70
CA LEU A 129 -1.68 1.29 -10.06
C LEU A 129 -2.93 1.18 -10.95
N LEU A 130 -3.88 2.13 -10.86
CA LEU A 130 -5.09 2.13 -11.68
C LEU A 130 -4.81 2.17 -13.19
N GLY A 131 -3.70 2.76 -13.57
CA GLY A 131 -3.24 2.83 -14.96
C GLY A 131 -2.51 1.58 -15.46
N THR A 132 -2.44 0.51 -14.66
CA THR A 132 -1.69 -0.71 -14.96
C THR A 132 -2.59 -1.94 -15.11
N ASP A 133 -2.00 -3.07 -15.51
CA ASP A 133 -2.70 -4.37 -15.53
C ASP A 133 -3.11 -4.82 -14.12
N ASP A 134 -2.40 -4.32 -13.09
CA ASP A 134 -2.54 -4.71 -11.69
C ASP A 134 -3.52 -3.80 -10.91
N ARG A 135 -4.39 -3.07 -11.61
CA ARG A 135 -5.37 -2.11 -11.03
C ARG A 135 -6.26 -2.70 -9.93
N ASN A 136 -6.54 -4.00 -9.98
CA ASN A 136 -7.38 -4.68 -8.99
C ASN A 136 -6.73 -4.76 -7.60
N LEU A 137 -5.39 -4.64 -7.51
CA LEU A 137 -4.66 -4.65 -6.24
C LEU A 137 -5.14 -3.57 -5.28
N ILE A 138 -5.61 -2.43 -5.77
CA ILE A 138 -6.15 -1.36 -4.92
C ILE A 138 -7.37 -1.86 -4.13
N GLY A 139 -8.29 -2.51 -4.81
CA GLY A 139 -9.47 -3.11 -4.17
C GLY A 139 -9.09 -4.26 -3.23
N GLU A 140 -8.16 -5.13 -3.65
CA GLU A 140 -7.67 -6.23 -2.82
C GLU A 140 -7.00 -5.71 -1.53
N LEU A 141 -6.18 -4.66 -1.62
CA LEU A 141 -5.54 -4.02 -0.46
C LEU A 141 -6.57 -3.48 0.55
N SER A 142 -7.63 -2.82 0.07
CA SER A 142 -8.70 -2.32 0.93
C SER A 142 -9.48 -3.45 1.63
N VAL A 143 -9.69 -4.57 0.94
CA VAL A 143 -10.32 -5.77 1.52
C VAL A 143 -9.43 -6.38 2.61
N GLU A 144 -8.12 -6.47 2.37
CA GLU A 144 -7.20 -7.03 3.36
C GLU A 144 -7.03 -6.13 4.59
N GLU A 145 -7.07 -4.81 4.44
CA GLU A 145 -7.11 -3.89 5.56
C GLU A 145 -8.35 -4.13 6.43
N SER A 146 -9.53 -4.23 5.80
CA SER A 146 -10.79 -4.53 6.50
C SER A 146 -10.77 -5.90 7.19
N ARG A 147 -10.14 -6.89 6.56
CA ARG A 147 -9.96 -8.25 7.13
C ARG A 147 -9.07 -8.22 8.37
N TYR A 148 -7.96 -7.47 8.31
CA TYR A 148 -7.10 -7.26 9.47
C TYR A 148 -7.86 -6.59 10.63
N GLU A 149 -8.62 -5.53 10.35
CA GLU A 149 -9.44 -4.87 11.37
C GLU A 149 -10.48 -5.82 12.01
N ALA A 150 -11.11 -6.67 11.21
CA ALA A 150 -12.05 -7.67 11.69
C ALA A 150 -11.37 -8.72 12.58
N ALA A 151 -10.15 -9.16 12.24
CA ALA A 151 -9.39 -10.08 13.09
C ALA A 151 -9.02 -9.45 14.44
N ILE A 152 -8.58 -8.19 14.45
CA ILE A 152 -8.31 -7.44 15.69
C ILE A 152 -9.59 -7.25 16.52
N ALA A 153 -10.72 -6.96 15.89
CA ALA A 153 -12.00 -6.86 16.59
C ALA A 153 -12.38 -8.19 17.25
N ALA A 154 -12.27 -9.32 16.54
CA ALA A 154 -12.55 -10.64 17.10
C ALA A 154 -11.66 -10.98 18.31
N ILE A 155 -10.36 -10.63 18.27
CA ILE A 155 -9.43 -10.79 19.40
C ILE A 155 -9.92 -9.98 20.61
N ASN A 156 -10.30 -8.73 20.39
CA ASN A 156 -10.76 -7.84 21.47
C ASN A 156 -12.08 -8.32 22.07
N ASP A 157 -13.06 -8.66 21.22
CA ASP A 157 -14.40 -9.10 21.65
C ASP A 157 -14.30 -10.40 22.47
N ARG A 158 -13.53 -11.37 21.98
CA ARG A 158 -13.27 -12.61 22.73
C ARG A 158 -12.62 -12.32 24.09
N SER A 159 -11.64 -11.42 24.11
CA SER A 159 -10.91 -11.05 25.33
C SER A 159 -11.82 -10.31 26.33
N GLU A 160 -12.77 -9.51 25.86
CA GLU A 160 -13.76 -8.83 26.69
C GLU A 160 -14.73 -9.83 27.32
N VAL A 161 -15.30 -10.74 26.52
CA VAL A 161 -16.16 -11.83 27.03
C VAL A 161 -15.43 -12.66 28.09
N HIS A 162 -14.19 -13.04 27.82
CA HIS A 162 -13.41 -13.82 28.77
C HIS A 162 -13.18 -13.10 30.10
N ARG A 163 -12.78 -11.82 30.08
CA ARG A 163 -12.44 -11.05 31.29
C ARG A 163 -13.67 -10.61 32.08
N HIS A 164 -14.72 -10.20 31.39
CA HIS A 164 -15.85 -9.54 32.05
C HIS A 164 -17.02 -10.48 32.32
N GLU A 165 -17.08 -11.64 31.64
CA GLU A 165 -18.15 -12.60 31.84
C GLU A 165 -17.62 -13.95 32.35
N ALA A 166 -16.66 -14.57 31.64
CA ALA A 166 -16.23 -15.90 31.98
C ALA A 166 -15.42 -15.97 33.30
N GLN A 167 -14.41 -15.10 33.46
CA GLN A 167 -13.59 -15.10 34.68
C GLN A 167 -14.41 -14.82 35.94
N PRO A 168 -15.25 -13.77 36.01
CA PRO A 168 -16.08 -13.53 37.20
C PRO A 168 -17.03 -14.66 37.51
N THR A 169 -17.61 -15.31 36.46
CA THR A 169 -18.52 -16.44 36.65
C THR A 169 -17.79 -17.66 37.22
N LEU A 170 -16.58 -17.95 36.72
CA LEU A 170 -15.74 -19.02 37.25
C LEU A 170 -15.26 -18.73 38.67
N ASP A 171 -14.87 -17.49 38.97
CA ASP A 171 -14.45 -17.08 40.33
C ASP A 171 -15.58 -17.22 41.36
N ALA A 172 -16.84 -17.00 40.93
CA ALA A 172 -18.02 -17.19 41.78
C ALA A 172 -18.41 -18.68 41.95
N SER A 173 -17.88 -19.55 41.12
CA SER A 173 -18.10 -20.99 41.12
C SER A 173 -17.11 -21.73 42.01
N LYS A 174 -17.19 -23.08 42.01
CA LYS A 174 -16.17 -23.96 42.67
C LYS A 174 -14.97 -24.25 41.77
N ILE A 175 -14.98 -23.77 40.52
CA ILE A 175 -13.89 -23.95 39.55
C ILE A 175 -12.73 -23.04 39.93
N LYS A 176 -11.56 -23.62 40.19
CA LYS A 176 -10.33 -22.91 40.53
C LYS A 176 -9.28 -23.09 39.45
N ASN A 177 -8.51 -22.06 39.23
CA ASN A 177 -7.41 -22.12 38.26
C ASN A 177 -6.41 -23.25 38.63
N GLY A 178 -6.06 -24.09 37.67
CA GLY A 178 -5.16 -25.26 37.85
C GLY A 178 -5.81 -26.50 38.45
N GLY A 179 -7.13 -26.52 38.66
CA GLY A 179 -7.87 -27.71 39.02
C GLY A 179 -8.17 -28.62 37.80
N ASP A 180 -8.48 -29.88 38.08
CA ASP A 180 -8.88 -30.84 37.06
C ASP A 180 -10.42 -30.96 37.08
N TYR A 181 -11.06 -30.52 36.02
CA TYR A 181 -12.51 -30.45 35.88
C TYR A 181 -12.96 -31.05 34.56
N SER A 182 -14.09 -31.76 34.59
CA SER A 182 -14.72 -32.26 33.38
C SER A 182 -15.32 -31.11 32.55
N HIS A 183 -15.52 -31.37 31.28
CA HIS A 183 -16.17 -30.43 30.37
C HIS A 183 -17.59 -30.04 30.81
N GLU A 184 -18.32 -30.99 31.42
CA GLU A 184 -19.67 -30.72 31.95
C GLU A 184 -19.63 -29.83 33.18
N GLU A 185 -18.69 -30.05 34.11
CA GLU A 185 -18.54 -29.18 35.28
C GLU A 185 -18.22 -27.72 34.89
N ILE A 186 -17.39 -27.53 33.88
CA ILE A 186 -17.07 -26.22 33.35
C ILE A 186 -18.31 -25.61 32.68
N LYS A 187 -19.03 -26.40 31.88
CA LYS A 187 -20.27 -25.94 31.21
C LYS A 187 -21.34 -25.56 32.23
N ASP A 188 -21.53 -26.34 33.26
CA ASP A 188 -22.48 -26.05 34.34
C ASP A 188 -22.10 -24.78 35.10
N ALA A 189 -20.80 -24.58 35.37
CA ALA A 189 -20.32 -23.40 36.06
C ALA A 189 -20.48 -22.10 35.24
N LEU A 190 -20.22 -22.15 33.94
CA LEU A 190 -20.37 -20.98 33.02
C LEU A 190 -21.83 -20.75 32.61
N GLY A 191 -22.64 -21.79 32.62
CA GLY A 191 -23.92 -21.85 31.94
C GLY A 191 -23.75 -22.07 30.43
N GLU A 192 -24.71 -22.74 29.82
CA GLU A 192 -24.65 -23.17 28.42
C GLU A 192 -24.38 -22.03 27.44
N ARG A 193 -25.03 -20.90 27.64
CA ARG A 193 -24.89 -19.75 26.74
C ARG A 193 -23.48 -19.20 26.73
N LEU A 194 -22.89 -18.89 27.87
CA LEU A 194 -21.55 -18.31 27.96
C LEU A 194 -20.48 -19.30 27.50
N PHE A 195 -20.65 -20.57 27.86
CA PHE A 195 -19.80 -21.67 27.40
C PHE A 195 -19.73 -21.73 25.86
N LEU A 196 -20.89 -21.76 25.18
CA LEU A 196 -20.96 -21.78 23.71
C LEU A 196 -20.40 -20.49 23.09
N THR A 197 -20.72 -19.33 23.68
CA THR A 197 -20.22 -18.05 23.20
C THR A 197 -18.70 -17.98 23.22
N LEU A 198 -18.09 -18.44 24.32
CA LEU A 198 -16.64 -18.40 24.48
C LEU A 198 -15.93 -19.39 23.53
N HIS A 199 -16.52 -20.58 23.33
CA HIS A 199 -16.04 -21.54 22.33
C HIS A 199 -16.05 -20.93 20.92
N GLN A 200 -17.21 -20.44 20.49
CA GLN A 200 -17.38 -19.86 19.16
C GLN A 200 -16.46 -18.66 18.93
N ALA A 201 -16.34 -17.78 19.93
CA ALA A 201 -15.45 -16.65 19.85
C ALA A 201 -13.97 -17.06 19.75
N THR A 202 -13.57 -18.13 20.44
CA THR A 202 -12.21 -18.66 20.36
C THR A 202 -11.92 -19.25 18.99
N ASP A 203 -12.81 -20.08 18.46
CA ASP A 203 -12.68 -20.68 17.12
C ASP A 203 -12.64 -19.58 16.05
N GLN A 204 -13.49 -18.56 16.19
CA GLN A 204 -13.50 -17.39 15.28
C GLN A 204 -12.18 -16.65 15.29
N VAL A 205 -11.57 -16.41 16.46
CA VAL A 205 -10.27 -15.75 16.58
C VAL A 205 -9.18 -16.56 15.87
N ILE A 206 -9.11 -17.87 16.17
CA ILE A 206 -8.10 -18.75 15.55
C ILE A 206 -8.24 -18.72 14.03
N TYR A 207 -9.45 -18.93 13.53
CA TYR A 207 -9.74 -18.91 12.08
C TYR A 207 -9.40 -17.56 11.45
N SER A 208 -9.83 -16.45 12.06
CA SER A 208 -9.61 -15.10 11.51
C SER A 208 -8.14 -14.74 11.49
N VAL A 209 -7.38 -15.05 12.54
CA VAL A 209 -5.94 -14.78 12.61
C VAL A 209 -5.20 -15.56 11.54
N ASP A 210 -5.42 -16.89 11.46
CA ASP A 210 -4.72 -17.74 10.50
C ASP A 210 -4.98 -17.33 9.06
N THR A 211 -6.26 -17.18 8.69
CA THR A 211 -6.63 -16.84 7.30
C THR A 211 -6.19 -15.43 6.92
N THR A 212 -6.19 -14.49 7.86
CA THR A 212 -5.74 -13.12 7.60
C THR A 212 -4.23 -13.06 7.40
N ILE A 213 -3.44 -13.81 8.17
CA ILE A 213 -1.98 -13.88 7.97
C ILE A 213 -1.67 -14.38 6.55
N GLU A 214 -2.33 -15.44 6.10
CA GLU A 214 -2.11 -16.01 4.77
C GLU A 214 -2.47 -15.02 3.65
N SER A 215 -3.64 -14.38 3.75
CA SER A 215 -4.09 -13.45 2.73
C SER A 215 -3.25 -12.16 2.69
N LEU A 216 -2.83 -11.64 3.84
CA LEU A 216 -1.90 -10.50 3.91
C LEU A 216 -0.54 -10.82 3.26
N LYS A 217 -0.02 -12.05 3.45
CA LYS A 217 1.20 -12.50 2.79
C LYS A 217 1.03 -12.57 1.27
N ASP A 218 -0.09 -13.08 0.80
CA ASP A 218 -0.39 -13.18 -0.63
C ASP A 218 -0.45 -11.80 -1.29
N ILE A 219 -1.23 -10.87 -0.73
CA ILE A 219 -1.36 -9.51 -1.28
C ILE A 219 -0.04 -8.74 -1.23
N ALA A 220 0.75 -8.89 -0.18
CA ALA A 220 2.06 -8.25 -0.08
C ALA A 220 3.03 -8.78 -1.16
N ASN A 221 3.00 -10.06 -1.45
CA ASN A 221 3.77 -10.66 -2.54
C ASN A 221 3.30 -10.18 -3.92
N LYS A 222 1.98 -10.09 -4.14
CA LYS A 222 1.41 -9.54 -5.38
C LYS A 222 1.84 -8.10 -5.59
N LEU A 223 1.72 -7.26 -4.56
CA LEU A 223 2.13 -5.85 -4.62
C LEU A 223 3.62 -5.72 -4.91
N THR A 224 4.47 -6.49 -4.23
CA THR A 224 5.92 -6.53 -4.47
C THR A 224 6.25 -6.89 -5.92
N LYS A 225 5.59 -7.92 -6.48
CA LYS A 225 5.79 -8.33 -7.88
C LYS A 225 5.36 -7.23 -8.85
N SER A 226 4.21 -6.61 -8.61
CA SER A 226 3.71 -5.50 -9.43
C SER A 226 4.66 -4.31 -9.44
N LEU A 227 5.12 -3.88 -8.26
CA LEU A 227 6.07 -2.77 -8.16
C LEU A 227 7.42 -3.06 -8.82
N LYS A 228 7.95 -4.28 -8.67
CA LYS A 228 9.19 -4.69 -9.37
C LYS A 228 9.01 -4.69 -10.89
N LYS A 229 7.84 -5.07 -11.40
CA LYS A 229 7.52 -5.01 -12.83
C LYS A 229 7.48 -3.56 -13.35
N GLN A 230 6.91 -2.64 -12.56
CA GLN A 230 6.77 -1.24 -12.95
C GLN A 230 8.06 -0.42 -12.75
N PHE A 231 8.84 -0.75 -11.73
CA PHE A 231 10.05 -0.02 -11.32
C PHE A 231 11.26 -0.96 -11.22
N PRO A 232 11.70 -1.58 -12.32
CA PRO A 232 12.72 -2.64 -12.30
C PRO A 232 14.10 -2.17 -11.82
N SER A 233 14.37 -0.87 -11.89
CA SER A 233 15.64 -0.27 -11.45
C SER A 233 15.64 0.18 -9.98
N GLU A 234 14.48 0.11 -9.32
CA GLU A 234 14.29 0.64 -7.96
C GLU A 234 14.34 -0.47 -6.91
N THR A 235 14.72 -0.10 -5.71
CA THR A 235 14.69 -1.00 -4.56
C THR A 235 13.26 -1.11 -4.03
N ILE A 236 12.67 -2.28 -4.20
CA ILE A 236 11.34 -2.60 -3.68
C ILE A 236 11.48 -3.54 -2.48
N LEU A 237 10.78 -3.20 -1.39
CA LEU A 237 10.69 -4.05 -0.22
C LEU A 237 10.12 -5.43 -0.61
N ALA A 238 10.62 -6.46 0.04
CA ALA A 238 10.09 -7.80 -0.08
C ALA A 238 9.69 -8.31 1.30
N VAL A 239 8.63 -9.10 1.35
CA VAL A 239 8.26 -9.82 2.57
C VAL A 239 9.27 -10.95 2.72
N GLY A 240 10.33 -10.70 3.49
CA GLY A 240 11.23 -11.76 3.95
C GLY A 240 10.45 -12.60 4.96
N MET A 241 10.05 -13.80 4.57
CA MET A 241 9.56 -14.76 5.57
C MET A 241 10.80 -15.31 6.27
N PRO A 242 10.78 -15.43 7.62
CA PRO A 242 11.70 -16.35 8.27
C PRO A 242 11.38 -17.73 7.68
N GLU A 243 12.36 -18.34 7.05
CA GLU A 243 12.30 -19.78 6.73
C GLU A 243 12.14 -20.52 8.05
N ASP A 244 11.11 -21.36 8.16
CA ASP A 244 10.80 -22.22 9.30
C ASP A 244 11.91 -23.25 9.54
#